data_d1c16b019d670bf158768871d035bd03
#
_entry.id   d1c16b019d670bf158768871d035bd03
#
_cell.length_a   1.000
_cell.length_b   1.000
_cell.length_c   1.000
_cell.angle_alpha   90.00
_cell.angle_beta   90.00
_cell.angle_gamma   90.00
#
_symmetry.space_group_name_H-M   'P 1'
#
loop_
_entity.id
_entity.type
_entity.pdbx_description
1 polymer ?
#
loop_
_entity_poly.entity_id
_entity_poly.type
_entity_poly.pdbx_seq_one_letter_code
_entity_poly.pdbx_strand_id
1 'polypeptide(L)'
;LLFLFSIGYSVGPQFFQSLKSDGIPQVIFACVLCILCLGVTVIIAKILGYNPGETIGLFAGAQTISAVIGVGTDTIGTLGVSESEKQAWLNIIPVCYAVTYIYGTIGSAYILGTLGPKMLGGLEKVKQKTRELEAQMRKGSIEDDPALIDANRPVVFRAYCACSDWFDTQRTVA
;
A
#
# COMPACT_ATOMS: atom_id res chain seq x y z
N LEU A 1 -2.05 10.88 10.23
CA LEU A 1 -2.56 11.82 9.21
C LEU A 1 -1.43 12.49 8.44
N LEU A 2 -0.46 13.17 9.09
CA LEU A 2 0.67 13.85 8.42
C LEU A 2 1.51 12.91 7.54
N PHE A 3 1.78 11.69 7.99
CA PHE A 3 2.50 10.68 7.23
C PHE A 3 1.76 10.30 5.93
N LEU A 4 0.45 10.04 6.01
CA LEU A 4 -0.37 9.72 4.84
C LEU A 4 -0.47 10.90 3.88
N PHE A 5 -0.59 12.11 4.42
CA PHE A 5 -0.59 13.33 3.62
C PHE A 5 0.75 13.51 2.88
N SER A 6 1.88 13.32 3.55
CA SER A 6 3.21 13.42 2.95
C SER A 6 3.40 12.42 1.80
N ILE A 7 2.97 11.15 2.00
CA ILE A 7 3.01 10.14 0.93
C ILE A 7 2.09 10.53 -0.22
N GLY A 8 0.85 10.93 0.05
CA GLY A 8 -0.10 11.35 -0.99
C GLY A 8 0.39 12.54 -1.80
N TYR A 9 1.02 13.50 -1.14
CA TYR A 9 1.60 14.67 -1.79
C TYR A 9 2.79 14.31 -2.69
N SER A 10 3.68 13.42 -2.25
CA SER A 10 4.85 13.02 -3.02
C SER A 10 4.53 12.09 -4.19
N VAL A 11 3.54 11.20 -4.03
CA VAL A 11 3.17 10.20 -5.05
C VAL A 11 2.07 10.69 -5.99
N GLY A 12 1.25 11.65 -5.54
CA GLY A 12 0.11 12.15 -6.31
C GLY A 12 0.43 12.60 -7.73
N PRO A 13 1.40 13.47 -7.96
CA PRO A 13 1.76 13.92 -9.31
C PRO A 13 2.20 12.77 -10.22
N GLN A 14 2.99 11.82 -9.69
CA GLN A 14 3.45 10.64 -10.44
C GLN A 14 2.28 9.72 -10.80
N PHE A 15 1.33 9.55 -9.89
CA PHE A 15 0.11 8.78 -10.16
C PHE A 15 -0.71 9.35 -11.31
N PHE A 16 -0.95 10.66 -11.31
CA PHE A 16 -1.71 11.31 -12.38
C PHE A 16 -0.98 11.30 -13.72
N GLN A 17 0.34 11.40 -13.74
CA GLN A 17 1.13 11.26 -14.96
C GLN A 17 1.08 9.84 -15.52
N SER A 18 1.26 8.83 -14.67
CA SER A 18 1.15 7.43 -15.07
C SER A 18 -0.25 7.10 -15.59
N LEU A 19 -1.29 7.71 -15.00
CA LEU A 19 -2.67 7.51 -15.42
C LEU A 19 -2.92 8.04 -16.85
N LYS A 20 -2.22 9.10 -17.26
CA LYS A 20 -2.35 9.68 -18.60
C LYS A 20 -1.64 8.87 -19.68
N SER A 21 -0.53 8.19 -19.36
CA SER A 21 0.26 7.43 -20.36
C SER A 21 -0.22 5.98 -20.50
N ASP A 22 -0.15 5.19 -19.41
CA ASP A 22 -0.45 3.76 -19.41
C ASP A 22 -1.43 3.33 -18.31
N GLY A 23 -2.17 4.29 -17.75
CA GLY A 23 -2.99 4.08 -16.56
C GLY A 23 -4.24 3.22 -16.80
N ILE A 24 -4.84 3.27 -17.99
CA ILE A 24 -6.07 2.52 -18.29
C ILE A 24 -5.87 1.01 -18.12
N PRO A 25 -4.84 0.37 -18.69
CA PRO A 25 -4.56 -1.04 -18.48
C PRO A 25 -4.34 -1.39 -17.00
N GLN A 26 -3.66 -0.53 -16.24
CA GLN A 26 -3.41 -0.74 -14.82
C GLN A 26 -4.69 -0.67 -13.98
N VAL A 27 -5.58 0.27 -14.29
CA VAL A 27 -6.90 0.38 -13.63
C VAL A 27 -7.76 -0.84 -13.92
N ILE A 28 -7.82 -1.29 -15.19
CA ILE A 28 -8.54 -2.49 -15.57
C ILE A 28 -7.98 -3.71 -14.83
N PHE A 29 -6.65 -3.86 -14.80
CA PHE A 29 -5.99 -4.94 -14.08
C PHE A 29 -6.34 -4.93 -12.59
N ALA A 30 -6.28 -3.77 -11.93
CA ALA A 30 -6.63 -3.63 -10.53
C ALA A 30 -8.10 -3.98 -10.26
N CYS A 31 -9.04 -3.53 -11.10
CA CYS A 31 -10.45 -3.87 -10.99
C CYS A 31 -10.69 -5.37 -11.15
N VAL A 32 -10.08 -6.00 -12.16
CA VAL A 32 -10.17 -7.45 -12.37
C VAL A 32 -9.62 -8.21 -11.18
N LEU A 33 -8.46 -7.79 -10.66
CA LEU A 33 -7.86 -8.40 -9.48
C LEU A 33 -8.77 -8.32 -8.25
N CYS A 34 -9.36 -7.14 -7.97
CA CYS A 34 -10.29 -6.96 -6.87
C CYS A 34 -11.51 -7.87 -6.99
N ILE A 35 -12.11 -7.96 -8.18
CA ILE A 35 -13.28 -8.83 -8.45
C ILE A 35 -12.90 -10.31 -8.27
N LEU A 36 -11.73 -10.72 -8.77
CA LEU A 36 -11.24 -12.08 -8.60
C LEU A 36 -11.00 -12.43 -7.12
N CYS A 37 -10.33 -11.56 -6.36
CA CYS A 37 -10.07 -11.78 -4.94
C CYS A 37 -11.38 -11.92 -4.15
N LEU A 38 -12.35 -11.03 -4.39
CA LEU A 38 -13.66 -11.11 -3.77
C LEU A 38 -14.42 -12.37 -4.19
N GLY A 39 -14.44 -12.69 -5.49
CA GLY A 39 -15.11 -13.86 -6.04
C GLY A 39 -14.55 -15.17 -5.47
N VAL A 40 -13.24 -15.31 -5.44
CA VAL A 40 -12.57 -16.50 -4.86
C VAL A 40 -12.93 -16.66 -3.38
N THR A 41 -12.91 -15.57 -2.60
CA THR A 41 -13.28 -15.62 -1.18
C THR A 41 -14.72 -16.06 -0.99
N VAL A 42 -15.67 -15.51 -1.75
CA VAL A 42 -17.08 -15.88 -1.67
C VAL A 42 -17.31 -17.33 -2.09
N ILE A 43 -16.63 -17.81 -3.14
CA ILE A 43 -16.73 -19.20 -3.60
C ILE A 43 -16.21 -20.14 -2.51
N ILE A 44 -15.04 -19.87 -1.94
CA ILE A 44 -14.45 -20.69 -0.86
C ILE A 44 -15.37 -20.69 0.36
N ALA A 45 -15.89 -19.52 0.76
CA ALA A 45 -16.79 -19.39 1.89
C ALA A 45 -18.08 -20.24 1.70
N LYS A 46 -18.64 -20.25 0.49
CA LYS A 46 -19.81 -21.09 0.16
C LYS A 46 -19.49 -22.59 0.18
N ILE A 47 -18.33 -23.00 -0.36
CA ILE A 47 -17.91 -24.40 -0.38
C ILE A 47 -17.68 -24.92 1.04
N LEU A 48 -17.04 -24.11 1.89
CA LEU A 48 -16.72 -24.49 3.27
C LEU A 48 -17.87 -24.23 4.27
N GLY A 49 -18.94 -23.57 3.84
CA GLY A 49 -20.08 -23.25 4.70
C GLY A 49 -19.81 -22.16 5.74
N TYR A 50 -18.90 -21.24 5.45
CA TYR A 50 -18.55 -20.14 6.36
C TYR A 50 -19.71 -19.15 6.49
N ASN A 51 -19.89 -18.65 7.70
CA ASN A 51 -20.84 -17.57 7.99
C ASN A 51 -20.31 -16.21 7.50
N PRO A 52 -21.17 -15.17 7.43
CA PRO A 52 -20.77 -13.84 6.97
C PRO A 52 -19.62 -13.24 7.80
N GLY A 53 -19.60 -13.44 9.12
CA GLY A 53 -18.53 -12.93 9.98
C GLY A 53 -17.17 -13.56 9.68
N GLU A 54 -17.13 -14.89 9.53
CA GLU A 54 -15.94 -15.61 9.11
C GLU A 54 -15.44 -15.14 7.74
N THR A 55 -16.35 -15.02 6.78
CA THR A 55 -16.03 -14.59 5.41
C THR A 55 -15.41 -13.19 5.38
N ILE A 56 -16.01 -12.25 6.13
CA ILE A 56 -15.48 -10.88 6.25
C ILE A 56 -14.09 -10.88 6.89
N GLY A 57 -13.92 -11.60 7.99
CA GLY A 57 -12.64 -11.71 8.69
C GLY A 57 -11.54 -12.32 7.82
N LEU A 58 -11.84 -13.43 7.14
CA LEU A 58 -10.92 -14.10 6.22
C LEU A 58 -10.50 -13.20 5.06
N PHE A 59 -11.45 -12.52 4.42
CA PHE A 59 -11.15 -11.61 3.32
C PHE A 59 -10.32 -10.41 3.77
N ALA A 60 -10.75 -9.75 4.84
CA ALA A 60 -10.06 -8.59 5.38
C ALA A 60 -8.62 -8.91 5.80
N GLY A 61 -8.39 -10.07 6.42
CA GLY A 61 -7.07 -10.50 6.84
C GLY A 61 -6.18 -10.93 5.67
N ALA A 62 -6.70 -11.75 4.75
CA ALA A 62 -5.94 -12.21 3.59
C ALA A 62 -5.48 -11.04 2.68
N GLN A 63 -6.31 -10.01 2.54
CA GLN A 63 -5.98 -8.81 1.77
C GLN A 63 -5.29 -7.72 2.60
N THR A 64 -5.10 -7.94 3.91
CA THR A 64 -4.52 -6.98 4.85
C THR A 64 -5.26 -5.63 4.88
N ILE A 65 -6.58 -5.64 4.69
CA ILE A 65 -7.45 -4.46 4.59
C ILE A 65 -8.44 -4.43 5.77
N SER A 66 -8.08 -3.77 6.86
CA SER A 66 -8.94 -3.61 8.04
C SER A 66 -10.22 -2.79 7.78
N ALA A 67 -10.23 -1.92 6.75
CA ALA A 67 -11.41 -1.15 6.38
C ALA A 67 -12.63 -2.02 6.03
N VAL A 68 -12.39 -3.23 5.49
CA VAL A 68 -13.45 -4.21 5.19
C VAL A 68 -14.20 -4.65 6.44
N ILE A 69 -13.53 -4.69 7.60
CA ILE A 69 -14.16 -5.04 8.89
C ILE A 69 -15.24 -4.01 9.22
N GLY A 70 -14.94 -2.71 9.09
CA GLY A 70 -15.91 -1.65 9.34
C GLY A 70 -17.16 -1.78 8.48
N VAL A 71 -16.98 -1.89 7.16
CA VAL A 71 -18.09 -2.06 6.22
C VAL A 71 -18.86 -3.36 6.48
N GLY A 72 -18.15 -4.44 6.81
CA GLY A 72 -18.74 -5.73 7.11
C GLY A 72 -19.58 -5.73 8.39
N THR A 73 -19.09 -5.09 9.47
CA THR A 73 -19.83 -4.96 10.72
C THR A 73 -21.11 -4.15 10.55
N ASP A 74 -21.04 -3.04 9.81
CA ASP A 74 -22.21 -2.22 9.50
C ASP A 74 -23.23 -3.01 8.68
N THR A 75 -22.78 -3.78 7.71
CA THR A 75 -23.65 -4.63 6.87
C THR A 75 -24.33 -5.71 7.72
N ILE A 76 -23.61 -6.41 8.61
CA ILE A 76 -24.19 -7.41 9.52
C ILE A 76 -25.29 -6.78 10.39
N GLY A 77 -25.06 -5.54 10.86
CA GLY A 77 -26.06 -4.81 11.64
C GLY A 77 -27.41 -4.63 10.94
N THR A 78 -27.40 -4.50 9.60
CA THR A 78 -28.61 -4.30 8.79
C THR A 78 -29.32 -5.61 8.39
N LEU A 79 -28.72 -6.77 8.62
CA LEU A 79 -29.33 -8.06 8.28
C LEU A 79 -30.50 -8.38 9.19
N GLY A 80 -31.55 -8.97 8.63
CA GLY A 80 -32.78 -9.39 9.31
C GLY A 80 -32.65 -10.71 10.10
N VAL A 81 -31.49 -10.95 10.74
CA VAL A 81 -31.21 -12.16 11.54
C VAL A 81 -31.31 -11.85 13.05
N SER A 82 -31.33 -12.88 13.88
CA SER A 82 -31.42 -12.70 15.33
C SER A 82 -30.22 -11.95 15.90
N GLU A 83 -30.42 -11.18 16.97
CA GLU A 83 -29.31 -10.43 17.62
C GLU A 83 -28.21 -11.35 18.17
N SER A 84 -28.56 -12.56 18.59
CA SER A 84 -27.58 -13.56 19.02
C SER A 84 -26.68 -14.03 17.87
N GLU A 85 -27.22 -14.21 16.66
CA GLU A 85 -26.44 -14.56 15.48
C GLU A 85 -25.55 -13.42 15.03
N LYS A 86 -26.06 -12.17 15.02
CA LYS A 86 -25.24 -10.99 14.70
C LYS A 86 -24.05 -10.90 15.63
N GLN A 87 -24.26 -11.03 16.94
CA GLN A 87 -23.18 -10.97 17.93
C GLN A 87 -22.16 -12.11 17.74
N ALA A 88 -22.61 -13.31 17.42
CA ALA A 88 -21.72 -14.43 17.13
C ALA A 88 -20.84 -14.13 15.91
N TRP A 89 -21.44 -13.58 14.82
CA TRP A 89 -20.70 -13.22 13.63
C TRP A 89 -19.72 -12.05 13.85
N LEU A 90 -20.12 -11.04 14.61
CA LEU A 90 -19.24 -9.92 14.94
C LEU A 90 -18.04 -10.36 15.80
N ASN A 91 -18.26 -11.28 16.73
CA ASN A 91 -17.19 -11.76 17.61
C ASN A 91 -16.16 -12.64 16.90
N ILE A 92 -16.52 -13.32 15.81
CA ILE A 92 -15.60 -14.19 15.06
C ILE A 92 -14.72 -13.41 14.09
N ILE A 93 -15.14 -12.22 13.62
CA ILE A 93 -14.40 -11.41 12.64
C ILE A 93 -12.95 -11.17 13.07
N PRO A 94 -12.64 -10.68 14.28
CA PRO A 94 -11.26 -10.40 14.68
C PRO A 94 -10.38 -11.64 14.70
N VAL A 95 -10.93 -12.79 15.07
CA VAL A 95 -10.19 -14.06 15.10
C VAL A 95 -9.80 -14.50 13.71
N CYS A 96 -10.75 -14.53 12.78
CA CYS A 96 -10.50 -14.89 11.38
C CYS A 96 -9.56 -13.89 10.72
N TYR A 97 -9.72 -12.61 11.01
CA TYR A 97 -8.81 -11.54 10.55
C TYR A 97 -7.38 -11.79 11.02
N ALA A 98 -7.17 -12.00 12.31
CA ALA A 98 -5.83 -12.16 12.88
C ALA A 98 -5.08 -13.35 12.26
N VAL A 99 -5.74 -14.49 12.11
CA VAL A 99 -5.15 -15.70 11.52
C VAL A 99 -4.77 -15.47 10.07
N THR A 100 -5.69 -14.96 9.25
CA THR A 100 -5.43 -14.78 7.82
C THR A 100 -4.52 -13.59 7.50
N TYR A 101 -4.48 -12.57 8.37
CA TYR A 101 -3.55 -11.44 8.25
C TYR A 101 -2.09 -11.88 8.29
N ILE A 102 -1.75 -12.79 9.19
CA ILE A 102 -0.39 -13.33 9.29
C ILE A 102 -0.01 -14.03 7.96
N TYR A 103 -0.89 -14.90 7.45
CA TYR A 103 -0.66 -15.59 6.18
C TYR A 103 -0.64 -14.64 4.99
N GLY A 104 -1.54 -13.65 4.94
CA GLY A 104 -1.58 -12.64 3.90
C GLY A 104 -0.30 -11.81 3.85
N THR A 105 0.21 -11.39 4.99
CA THR A 105 1.44 -10.59 5.09
C THR A 105 2.69 -11.41 4.73
N ILE A 106 2.87 -12.58 5.34
CA ILE A 106 4.04 -13.43 5.08
C ILE A 106 3.99 -13.96 3.65
N GLY A 107 2.83 -14.41 3.17
CA GLY A 107 2.66 -14.93 1.82
C GLY A 107 2.95 -13.88 0.76
N SER A 108 2.41 -12.69 0.89
CA SER A 108 2.67 -11.59 -0.05
C SER A 108 4.15 -11.17 -0.03
N ALA A 109 4.76 -11.05 1.14
CA ALA A 109 6.19 -10.73 1.27
C ALA A 109 7.07 -11.80 0.61
N TYR A 110 6.75 -13.09 0.79
CA TYR A 110 7.48 -14.19 0.17
C TYR A 110 7.30 -14.21 -1.35
N ILE A 111 6.07 -14.06 -1.84
CA ILE A 111 5.77 -14.06 -3.28
C ILE A 111 6.45 -12.87 -3.96
N LEU A 112 6.28 -11.66 -3.43
CA LEU A 112 6.85 -10.45 -4.01
C LEU A 112 8.38 -10.39 -3.87
N GLY A 113 8.92 -10.86 -2.74
CA GLY A 113 10.36 -10.82 -2.48
C GLY A 113 11.17 -11.93 -3.17
N THR A 114 10.55 -13.09 -3.42
CA THR A 114 11.29 -14.28 -3.87
C THR A 114 10.75 -14.83 -5.18
N LEU A 115 9.46 -15.13 -5.25
CA LEU A 115 8.86 -15.79 -6.41
C LEU A 115 8.73 -14.83 -7.60
N GLY A 116 8.24 -13.63 -7.35
CA GLY A 116 8.06 -12.59 -8.37
C GLY A 116 9.35 -12.28 -9.13
N PRO A 117 10.44 -11.90 -8.47
CA PRO A 117 11.72 -11.67 -9.13
C PRO A 117 12.27 -12.88 -9.89
N LYS A 118 12.11 -14.10 -9.33
CA LYS A 118 12.53 -15.33 -10.03
C LYS A 118 11.77 -15.56 -11.34
N MET A 119 10.45 -15.35 -11.33
CA MET A 119 9.61 -15.50 -12.52
C MET A 119 9.87 -14.42 -13.58
N LEU A 120 10.29 -13.23 -13.16
CA LEU A 120 10.60 -12.09 -14.03
C LEU A 120 12.05 -12.08 -14.56
N GLY A 121 12.79 -13.16 -14.34
CA GLY A 121 14.15 -13.34 -14.88
C GLY A 121 15.28 -12.88 -13.95
N GLY A 122 15.00 -12.79 -12.66
CA GLY A 122 15.97 -12.50 -11.60
C GLY A 122 15.88 -11.07 -11.05
N LEU A 123 16.35 -10.93 -9.81
CA LEU A 123 16.28 -9.65 -9.07
C LEU A 123 17.01 -8.51 -9.77
N GLU A 124 18.15 -8.79 -10.42
CA GLU A 124 18.95 -7.78 -11.12
C GLU A 124 18.21 -7.21 -12.34
N LYS A 125 17.55 -8.06 -13.14
CA LYS A 125 16.73 -7.60 -14.26
C LYS A 125 15.54 -6.74 -13.82
N VAL A 126 14.89 -7.14 -12.73
CA VAL A 126 13.77 -6.38 -12.16
C VAL A 126 14.26 -5.01 -11.69
N LYS A 127 15.37 -4.94 -10.95
CA LYS A 127 15.97 -3.68 -10.51
C LYS A 127 16.37 -2.77 -11.68
N GLN A 128 16.98 -3.36 -12.71
CA GLN A 128 17.36 -2.59 -13.90
C GLN A 128 16.14 -1.98 -14.59
N LYS A 129 15.10 -2.80 -14.81
CA LYS A 129 13.85 -2.34 -15.45
C LYS A 129 13.11 -1.30 -14.62
N THR A 130 13.13 -1.43 -13.29
CA THR A 130 12.58 -0.40 -12.39
C THR A 130 13.33 0.91 -12.51
N ARG A 131 14.69 0.88 -12.53
CA ARG A 131 15.50 2.09 -12.72
C ARG A 131 15.27 2.76 -14.06
N GLU A 132 15.09 1.98 -15.13
CA GLU A 132 14.77 2.50 -16.47
C GLU A 132 13.40 3.18 -16.49
N LEU A 133 12.37 2.57 -15.86
CA LEU A 133 11.04 3.16 -15.72
C LEU A 133 11.05 4.43 -14.85
N GLU A 134 11.75 4.40 -13.73
CA GLU A 134 11.93 5.59 -12.87
C GLU A 134 12.63 6.73 -13.62
N ALA A 135 13.66 6.41 -14.42
CA ALA A 135 14.35 7.41 -15.23
C ALA A 135 13.45 8.00 -16.33
N GLN A 136 12.57 7.19 -16.94
CA GLN A 136 11.59 7.65 -17.91
C GLN A 136 10.52 8.56 -17.27
N MET A 137 10.01 8.18 -16.10
CA MET A 137 9.05 9.00 -15.35
C MET A 137 9.67 10.33 -14.88
N ARG A 138 10.95 10.32 -14.48
CA ARG A 138 11.69 11.54 -14.11
C ARG A 138 11.87 12.50 -15.30
N LYS A 139 12.14 11.99 -16.50
CA LYS A 139 12.27 12.83 -17.68
C LYS A 139 10.97 13.54 -18.05
N GLY A 140 9.82 12.88 -17.85
CA GLY A 140 8.51 13.48 -18.10
C GLY A 140 8.05 14.48 -17.03
N SER A 141 8.61 14.44 -15.82
CA SER A 141 8.20 15.31 -14.71
C SER A 141 9.09 16.54 -14.52
N ILE A 142 10.30 16.55 -15.07
CA ILE A 142 11.29 17.63 -14.85
C ILE A 142 11.17 18.74 -15.88
N GLU A 143 10.59 18.49 -17.06
CA GLU A 143 10.56 19.48 -18.14
C GLU A 143 9.41 20.51 -18.03
N ASP A 144 8.36 20.28 -17.23
CA ASP A 144 7.15 21.11 -17.28
C ASP A 144 6.83 21.96 -16.03
N ASP A 145 7.56 21.82 -14.91
CA ASP A 145 7.26 22.64 -13.73
C ASP A 145 8.52 23.17 -13.01
N PRO A 146 8.83 24.47 -13.18
CA PRO A 146 9.96 25.12 -12.51
C PRO A 146 9.91 25.05 -10.97
N ALA A 147 8.71 24.95 -10.38
CA ALA A 147 8.55 24.85 -8.93
C ALA A 147 8.95 23.46 -8.39
N LEU A 148 8.81 22.39 -9.18
CA LEU A 148 9.26 21.05 -8.81
C LEU A 148 10.78 20.90 -8.88
N ILE A 149 11.45 21.65 -9.76
CA ILE A 149 12.92 21.70 -9.86
C ILE A 149 13.51 22.31 -8.60
N ASP A 150 12.86 23.31 -8.03
CA ASP A 150 13.32 24.01 -6.82
C ASP A 150 13.08 23.19 -5.54
N ALA A 151 11.99 22.39 -5.51
CA ALA A 151 11.68 21.50 -4.40
C ALA A 151 12.58 20.26 -4.31
N ASN A 152 13.20 19.86 -5.41
CA ASN A 152 14.04 18.65 -5.52
C ASN A 152 15.56 18.98 -5.47
N ARG A 153 15.94 20.12 -4.92
CA ARG A 153 17.36 20.44 -4.71
C ARG A 153 18.02 19.39 -3.80
N PRO A 154 19.14 18.78 -4.23
CA PRO A 154 19.86 17.87 -3.37
C PRO A 154 20.32 18.63 -2.13
N VAL A 155 19.91 18.13 -0.96
CA VAL A 155 20.42 18.66 0.32
C VAL A 155 21.90 18.32 0.42
N VAL A 156 22.75 19.31 0.22
CA VAL A 156 24.20 19.15 0.35
C VAL A 156 24.58 19.57 1.74
N PHE A 157 25.04 18.63 2.54
CA PHE A 157 25.67 18.95 3.83
C PHE A 157 27.01 19.61 3.57
N ARG A 158 27.14 20.87 3.95
CA ARG A 158 28.42 21.58 3.91
C ARG A 158 28.91 21.85 5.33
N ALA A 159 30.07 21.41 5.64
CA ALA A 159 30.75 21.83 6.87
C ALA A 159 31.29 23.26 6.67
N TYR A 160 30.84 24.18 7.48
CA TYR A 160 31.36 25.54 7.51
C TYR A 160 32.32 25.67 8.68
N CYS A 161 33.51 26.18 8.41
CA CYS A 161 34.43 26.59 9.48
C CYS A 161 34.03 28.01 9.91
N ALA A 162 33.59 28.16 11.15
CA ALA A 162 33.35 29.48 11.72
C ALA A 162 34.69 30.15 12.05
N CYS A 163 35.18 30.98 11.13
CA CYS A 163 36.48 31.69 11.27
C CYS A 163 36.31 33.11 11.83
N SER A 164 35.34 33.32 12.71
CA SER A 164 35.14 34.62 13.34
C SER A 164 35.55 34.54 14.81
N ASP A 165 36.32 35.53 15.29
CA ASP A 165 36.71 35.69 16.69
C ASP A 165 35.54 35.81 17.68
N TRP A 166 34.31 35.84 17.16
CA TRP A 166 33.07 35.87 17.90
C TRP A 166 32.57 34.48 18.35
N PHE A 167 33.12 33.42 17.78
CA PHE A 167 32.77 32.04 18.16
C PHE A 167 33.87 31.52 19.09
N ASP A 168 33.60 31.63 20.39
CA ASP A 168 34.40 30.95 21.39
C ASP A 168 34.30 29.42 21.16
N THR A 169 35.43 28.77 20.93
CA THR A 169 35.57 27.35 20.58
C THR A 169 35.04 26.38 21.64
N GLN A 170 34.52 26.89 22.75
CA GLN A 170 33.92 26.08 23.83
C GLN A 170 32.38 26.03 23.83
N ARG A 171 31.70 26.72 22.95
CA ARG A 171 30.23 26.61 22.83
C ARG A 171 29.83 25.65 21.72
N THR A 172 29.48 24.44 22.09
CA THR A 172 28.75 23.52 21.23
C THR A 172 27.38 24.11 20.94
N VAL A 173 27.09 24.34 19.67
CA VAL A 173 25.75 24.65 19.19
C VAL A 173 24.98 23.35 19.25
N ALA A 174 24.01 23.22 20.18
CA ALA A 174 23.08 22.11 20.29
C ALA A 174 21.94 22.31 19.27
#